data_6908c21796b152544854eb75c29d3429
#
_entry.id   6908c21796b152544854eb75c29d3429
#
_cell.length_a   1.000
_cell.length_b   1.000
_cell.length_c   1.000
_cell.angle_alpha   90.00
_cell.angle_beta   90.00
_cell.angle_gamma   90.00
#
_symmetry.space_group_name_H-M   'P 1'
#
loop_
_entity.id
_entity.type
_entity.pdbx_description
1 polymer ?
#
loop_
_entity_poly.entity_id
_entity_poly.type
_entity_poly.pdbx_seq_one_letter_code
_entity_poly.pdbx_strand_id
1 'polypeptide(L)'
;ISASVWVESETGQTWWGKDSIVTISYTKKSYYYNYKYEPYTQNRYFIDTRDLDINGKYRLCVSIPGIGEYVTPFREVMIAQEIDSLSYRLGPDNSVMNLMLSSSGNEGQSKYYRWNYREDWENNPPIMPQVTYNYKDNSIGTLSYEVKDSLQKCMAFSHSYDILVYNTNQLSENRLENYLFLSFPTMDRRMVGLYCLTLYQTPLDREGYDFYKAMSVNDNLGGLYAPYPNEIMGNVLCTTNSNKVALGYVNVCTRSMKRIFIDGGKLNLIDR
;
A
#
# COMPACT_ATOMS: atom_id res chain seq x y z
N ILE A 1 -23.16 -0.40 -11.42
CA ILE A 1 -23.61 0.96 -11.07
C ILE A 1 -22.40 1.86 -11.24
N SER A 2 -22.46 2.83 -12.15
CA SER A 2 -21.38 3.80 -12.35
C SER A 2 -21.63 4.98 -11.40
N ALA A 3 -20.61 5.36 -10.65
CA ALA A 3 -20.63 6.54 -9.80
C ALA A 3 -19.98 7.72 -10.53
N SER A 4 -20.36 8.94 -10.20
CA SER A 4 -19.62 10.15 -10.57
C SER A 4 -18.79 10.57 -9.36
N VAL A 5 -17.48 10.74 -9.57
CA VAL A 5 -16.53 11.11 -8.50
C VAL A 5 -15.76 12.36 -8.93
N TRP A 6 -15.70 13.35 -8.06
CA TRP A 6 -14.93 14.57 -8.31
C TRP A 6 -14.37 15.16 -7.02
N VAL A 7 -13.34 15.95 -7.16
CA VAL A 7 -12.83 16.84 -6.10
C VAL A 7 -13.33 18.23 -6.37
N GLU A 8 -13.73 18.93 -5.32
CA GLU A 8 -14.20 20.31 -5.36
C GLU A 8 -13.34 21.17 -4.43
N SER A 9 -12.94 22.36 -4.91
CA SER A 9 -12.30 23.38 -4.08
C SER A 9 -13.33 24.24 -3.37
N GLU A 10 -12.93 24.91 -2.29
CA GLU A 10 -13.76 25.90 -1.57
C GLU A 10 -14.20 27.07 -2.48
N THR A 11 -13.46 27.33 -3.57
CA THR A 11 -13.79 28.34 -4.59
C THR A 11 -14.74 27.84 -5.68
N GLY A 12 -15.19 26.60 -5.62
CA GLY A 12 -16.14 26.02 -6.55
C GLY A 12 -15.52 25.40 -7.83
N GLN A 13 -14.19 25.30 -7.92
CA GLN A 13 -13.55 24.58 -9.01
C GLN A 13 -13.70 23.07 -8.81
N THR A 14 -13.82 22.32 -9.90
CA THR A 14 -14.05 20.87 -9.84
C THR A 14 -13.07 20.10 -10.75
N TRP A 15 -12.59 18.96 -10.26
CA TRP A 15 -11.73 18.00 -10.99
C TRP A 15 -12.40 16.64 -10.99
N TRP A 16 -12.80 16.19 -12.17
CA TRP A 16 -13.57 14.97 -12.35
C TRP A 16 -12.69 13.73 -12.40
N GLY A 17 -13.13 12.69 -11.72
CA GLY A 17 -12.50 11.37 -11.77
C GLY A 17 -12.75 10.68 -13.10
N LYS A 18 -11.72 10.03 -13.61
CA LYS A 18 -11.81 9.14 -14.74
C LYS A 18 -12.03 7.72 -14.26
N ASP A 19 -13.05 7.06 -14.79
CA ASP A 19 -13.32 5.66 -14.48
C ASP A 19 -12.20 4.77 -15.01
N SER A 20 -11.69 3.90 -14.16
CA SER A 20 -10.90 2.76 -14.59
C SER A 20 -11.51 1.49 -14.00
N ILE A 21 -11.85 0.53 -14.85
CA ILE A 21 -12.29 -0.79 -14.41
C ILE A 21 -11.05 -1.64 -14.23
N VAL A 22 -10.79 -2.06 -13.00
CA VAL A 22 -9.71 -2.99 -12.69
C VAL A 22 -10.32 -4.35 -12.38
N THR A 23 -10.06 -5.33 -13.23
CA THR A 23 -10.41 -6.72 -12.96
C THR A 23 -9.35 -7.32 -12.06
N ILE A 24 -9.73 -7.70 -10.85
CA ILE A 24 -8.84 -8.36 -9.89
C ILE A 24 -9.16 -9.85 -9.95
N SER A 25 -8.23 -10.64 -10.49
CA SER A 25 -8.32 -12.10 -10.48
C SER A 25 -7.38 -12.65 -9.42
N TYR A 26 -7.93 -13.36 -8.44
CA TYR A 26 -7.14 -14.11 -7.47
C TYR A 26 -7.08 -15.57 -7.90
N THR A 27 -5.89 -16.08 -8.10
CA THR A 27 -5.67 -17.52 -8.24
C THR A 27 -5.08 -18.04 -6.93
N LYS A 28 -5.91 -18.55 -6.04
CA LYS A 28 -5.43 -19.29 -4.87
C LYS A 28 -5.27 -20.75 -5.29
N LYS A 29 -4.06 -21.17 -5.59
CA LYS A 29 -3.75 -22.59 -5.73
C LYS A 29 -3.69 -23.22 -4.34
N SER A 30 -4.74 -23.94 -3.93
CA SER A 30 -4.64 -24.92 -2.86
C SER A 30 -4.12 -26.21 -3.44
N TYR A 31 -3.21 -26.90 -2.75
CA TYR A 31 -2.64 -28.18 -3.16
C TYR A 31 -3.68 -29.32 -3.29
N TYR A 32 -4.87 -29.15 -2.71
CA TYR A 32 -5.91 -30.16 -2.64
C TYR A 32 -7.25 -29.83 -3.32
N TYR A 33 -7.50 -28.56 -3.66
CA TYR A 33 -8.75 -28.12 -4.29
C TYR A 33 -8.51 -27.02 -5.30
N ASN A 34 -8.96 -27.23 -6.54
CA ASN A 34 -9.04 -26.18 -7.55
C ASN A 34 -10.21 -25.27 -7.24
N TYR A 35 -10.01 -24.27 -6.39
CA TYR A 35 -10.97 -23.19 -6.24
C TYR A 35 -10.83 -22.24 -7.42
N LYS A 36 -11.82 -22.25 -8.29
CA LYS A 36 -11.97 -21.23 -9.32
C LYS A 36 -12.58 -20.00 -8.65
N TYR A 37 -11.76 -19.02 -8.33
CA TYR A 37 -12.29 -17.73 -7.91
C TYR A 37 -12.80 -17.02 -9.16
N GLU A 38 -14.05 -16.58 -9.12
CA GLU A 38 -14.55 -15.71 -10.16
C GLU A 38 -13.85 -14.35 -10.04
N PRO A 39 -13.30 -13.80 -11.14
CA PRO A 39 -12.72 -12.48 -11.11
C PRO A 39 -13.82 -11.48 -10.73
N TYR A 40 -13.59 -10.65 -9.73
CA TYR A 40 -14.48 -9.54 -9.43
C TYR A 40 -13.92 -8.26 -10.04
N THR A 41 -14.83 -7.42 -10.53
CA THR A 41 -14.47 -6.11 -11.06
C THR A 41 -14.56 -5.08 -9.94
N GLN A 42 -13.50 -4.29 -9.78
CA GLN A 42 -13.47 -3.15 -8.87
C GLN A 42 -13.44 -1.86 -9.70
N ASN A 43 -14.41 -0.99 -9.48
CA ASN A 43 -14.37 0.34 -10.07
C ASN A 43 -13.37 1.20 -9.29
N ARG A 44 -12.40 1.76 -9.99
CA ARG A 44 -11.44 2.72 -9.45
C ARG A 44 -11.62 4.04 -10.17
N TYR A 45 -11.49 5.12 -9.43
CA TYR A 45 -11.53 6.47 -9.97
C TYR A 45 -10.17 7.12 -9.79
N PHE A 46 -9.67 7.69 -10.86
CA PHE A 46 -8.42 8.44 -10.86
C PHE A 46 -8.74 9.92 -11.10
N ILE A 47 -8.30 10.77 -10.18
CA ILE A 47 -8.43 12.22 -10.28
C ILE A 47 -7.03 12.79 -10.47
N ASP A 48 -6.85 13.58 -11.53
CA ASP A 48 -5.58 14.29 -11.74
C ASP A 48 -5.50 15.48 -10.78
N THR A 49 -4.52 15.44 -9.90
CA THR A 49 -4.33 16.43 -8.83
C THR A 49 -3.16 17.38 -9.09
N ARG A 50 -2.56 17.36 -10.28
CA ARG A 50 -1.37 18.16 -10.59
C ARG A 50 -1.64 19.67 -10.60
N ASP A 51 -2.86 20.05 -10.93
CA ASP A 51 -3.28 21.46 -11.02
C ASP A 51 -3.96 21.97 -9.73
N LEU A 52 -3.93 21.20 -8.64
CA LEU A 52 -4.46 21.62 -7.37
C LEU A 52 -3.48 22.58 -6.66
N ASP A 53 -4.00 23.69 -6.16
CA ASP A 53 -3.21 24.60 -5.33
C ASP A 53 -2.94 23.95 -3.96
N ILE A 54 -1.66 23.90 -3.58
CA ILE A 54 -1.23 23.33 -2.31
C ILE A 54 -1.75 24.09 -1.08
N ASN A 55 -2.12 25.34 -1.27
CA ASN A 55 -2.70 26.21 -0.21
C ASN A 55 -4.24 26.19 -0.23
N GLY A 56 -4.84 25.43 -1.11
CA GLY A 56 -6.30 25.33 -1.25
C GLY A 56 -6.93 24.38 -0.22
N LYS A 57 -8.27 24.46 -0.15
CA LYS A 57 -9.10 23.51 0.59
C LYS A 57 -9.94 22.71 -0.38
N TYR A 58 -10.02 21.42 -0.15
CA TYR A 58 -10.66 20.49 -1.06
C TYR A 58 -11.55 19.50 -0.32
N ARG A 59 -12.57 19.01 -1.03
CA ARG A 59 -13.40 17.90 -0.58
C ARG A 59 -13.60 16.88 -1.69
N LEU A 60 -13.82 15.63 -1.32
CA LEU A 60 -14.26 14.61 -2.24
C LEU A 60 -15.78 14.60 -2.31
N CYS A 61 -16.32 14.49 -3.51
CA CYS A 61 -17.74 14.33 -3.80
C CYS A 61 -17.96 13.07 -4.62
N VAL A 62 -18.98 12.30 -4.26
CA VAL A 62 -19.37 11.06 -4.94
C VAL A 62 -20.88 11.06 -5.11
N SER A 63 -21.35 10.93 -6.34
CA SER A 63 -22.78 10.75 -6.65
C SER A 63 -23.02 9.38 -7.25
N ILE A 64 -23.91 8.60 -6.63
CA ILE A 64 -24.27 7.25 -7.06
C ILE A 64 -25.76 7.25 -7.42
N PRO A 65 -26.11 7.11 -8.72
CA PRO A 65 -27.51 7.12 -9.17
C PRO A 65 -28.37 6.12 -8.43
N GLY A 66 -29.49 6.58 -7.89
CA GLY A 66 -30.44 5.74 -7.12
C GLY A 66 -30.01 5.37 -5.69
N ILE A 67 -28.79 5.77 -5.27
CA ILE A 67 -28.28 5.47 -3.92
C ILE A 67 -28.14 6.74 -3.09
N GLY A 68 -27.46 7.77 -3.62
CA GLY A 68 -27.28 9.03 -2.90
C GLY A 68 -26.01 9.79 -3.28
N GLU A 69 -25.86 10.93 -2.64
CA GLU A 69 -24.70 11.81 -2.76
C GLU A 69 -23.91 11.79 -1.47
N TYR A 70 -22.59 11.71 -1.60
CA TYR A 70 -21.66 11.60 -0.50
C TYR A 70 -20.59 12.66 -0.64
N VAL A 71 -20.25 13.32 0.46
CA VAL A 71 -19.21 14.35 0.48
C VAL A 71 -18.33 14.20 1.72
N THR A 72 -17.10 14.66 1.62
CA THR A 72 -16.24 14.89 2.80
C THR A 72 -16.28 16.35 3.21
N PRO A 73 -15.90 16.70 4.44
CA PRO A 73 -15.67 18.10 4.78
C PRO A 73 -14.52 18.68 3.94
N PHE A 74 -14.54 19.99 3.73
CA PHE A 74 -13.38 20.68 3.15
C PHE A 74 -12.18 20.57 4.08
N ARG A 75 -11.02 20.22 3.52
CA ARG A 75 -9.75 20.08 4.25
C ARG A 75 -8.65 20.83 3.53
N GLU A 76 -7.77 21.45 4.29
CA GLU A 76 -6.51 22.00 3.79
C GLU A 76 -5.57 20.88 3.36
N VAL A 77 -4.69 21.18 2.41
CA VAL A 77 -3.68 20.21 1.97
C VAL A 77 -2.63 20.05 3.06
N MET A 78 -2.56 18.88 3.66
CA MET A 78 -1.48 18.56 4.59
C MET A 78 -0.20 18.20 3.83
N ILE A 79 0.90 18.88 4.18
CA ILE A 79 2.20 18.63 3.56
C ILE A 79 2.88 17.46 4.25
N ALA A 80 3.26 16.44 3.48
CA ALA A 80 3.99 15.31 3.99
C ALA A 80 5.41 15.72 4.42
N GLN A 81 5.83 15.21 5.58
CA GLN A 81 7.24 15.29 5.95
C GLN A 81 8.08 14.44 5.01
N GLU A 82 9.30 14.87 4.78
CA GLU A 82 10.25 14.10 4.02
C GLU A 82 10.74 12.88 4.81
N ILE A 83 10.99 11.82 4.09
CA ILE A 83 11.70 10.67 4.62
C ILE A 83 13.19 10.99 4.48
N ASP A 84 13.88 11.24 5.60
CA ASP A 84 15.29 11.63 5.61
C ASP A 84 16.17 10.49 5.07
N SER A 85 15.96 9.29 5.61
CA SER A 85 16.71 8.12 5.17
C SER A 85 15.92 6.81 5.29
N LEU A 86 16.21 5.90 4.37
CA LEU A 86 16.00 4.46 4.52
C LEU A 86 17.36 3.79 4.55
N SER A 87 17.58 2.94 5.54
CA SER A 87 18.81 2.18 5.69
C SER A 87 18.49 0.75 6.12
N TYR A 88 19.48 -0.11 6.16
CA TYR A 88 19.32 -1.46 6.69
C TYR A 88 20.42 -1.80 7.68
N ARG A 89 20.13 -2.73 8.58
CA ARG A 89 21.08 -3.34 9.50
C ARG A 89 20.83 -4.85 9.53
N LEU A 90 21.89 -5.61 9.55
CA LEU A 90 21.80 -7.04 9.80
C LEU A 90 21.74 -7.29 11.32
N GLY A 91 20.98 -8.28 11.72
CA GLY A 91 20.97 -8.78 13.09
C GLY A 91 22.35 -9.36 13.50
N PRO A 92 22.54 -9.72 14.80
CA PRO A 92 23.84 -10.10 15.33
C PRO A 92 24.54 -11.24 14.60
N ASP A 93 23.81 -12.19 14.08
CA ASP A 93 24.29 -13.37 13.36
C ASP A 93 24.01 -13.30 11.85
N ASN A 94 23.71 -12.10 11.32
CA ASN A 94 23.28 -11.87 9.96
C ASN A 94 22.02 -12.65 9.53
N SER A 95 21.27 -13.20 10.48
CA SER A 95 20.07 -14.00 10.18
C SER A 95 18.84 -13.15 9.87
N VAL A 96 18.84 -11.87 10.26
CA VAL A 96 17.70 -10.96 10.14
C VAL A 96 18.12 -9.68 9.45
N MET A 97 17.33 -9.28 8.45
CA MET A 97 17.38 -7.98 7.81
C MET A 97 16.43 -7.02 8.52
N ASN A 98 16.95 -5.91 9.02
CA ASN A 98 16.19 -4.86 9.66
C ASN A 98 16.24 -3.61 8.78
N LEU A 99 15.09 -3.15 8.29
CA LEU A 99 14.96 -1.92 7.54
C LEU A 99 14.62 -0.78 8.48
N MET A 100 15.43 0.27 8.45
CA MET A 100 15.38 1.41 9.35
C MET A 100 14.91 2.64 8.62
N LEU A 101 14.04 3.41 9.27
CA LEU A 101 13.46 4.65 8.75
C LEU A 101 13.88 5.83 9.64
N SER A 102 14.30 6.92 9.03
CA SER A 102 14.38 8.22 9.69
C SER A 102 13.55 9.24 8.94
N SER A 103 12.81 10.05 9.66
CA SER A 103 11.94 11.11 9.12
C SER A 103 11.85 12.25 10.11
N SER A 104 11.96 13.48 9.63
CA SER A 104 11.82 14.69 10.45
C SER A 104 10.72 15.59 9.91
N GLY A 105 9.90 16.10 10.82
CA GLY A 105 8.84 17.07 10.53
C GLY A 105 9.19 18.44 11.09
N ASN A 106 8.83 19.48 10.33
CA ASN A 106 8.92 20.85 10.77
C ASN A 106 7.82 21.21 11.78
N GLU A 107 7.99 22.31 12.47
CA GLU A 107 6.95 22.89 13.32
C GLU A 107 5.70 23.19 12.48
N GLY A 108 4.52 22.81 12.99
CA GLY A 108 3.24 22.96 12.29
C GLY A 108 2.87 21.79 11.36
N GLN A 109 3.79 20.88 11.02
CA GLN A 109 3.45 19.67 10.29
C GLN A 109 2.80 18.61 11.18
N SER A 110 2.02 17.72 10.58
CA SER A 110 1.34 16.66 11.33
C SER A 110 2.33 15.78 12.09
N LYS A 111 1.92 15.32 13.26
CA LYS A 111 2.62 14.31 14.08
C LYS A 111 2.09 12.89 13.84
N TYR A 112 1.18 12.71 12.90
CA TYR A 112 0.54 11.44 12.60
C TYR A 112 0.88 11.03 11.19
N TYR A 113 1.25 9.75 11.00
CA TYR A 113 1.71 9.20 9.73
C TYR A 113 0.99 7.92 9.39
N ARG A 114 0.81 7.70 8.10
CA ARG A 114 0.48 6.41 7.53
C ARG A 114 1.56 6.03 6.53
N TRP A 115 2.03 4.81 6.64
CA TRP A 115 2.99 4.24 5.70
C TRP A 115 2.35 3.18 4.83
N ASN A 116 2.70 3.21 3.57
CA ASN A 116 2.47 2.14 2.62
C ASN A 116 3.80 1.86 1.94
N TYR A 117 4.05 0.61 1.58
CA TYR A 117 5.27 0.27 0.87
C TYR A 117 5.00 -0.73 -0.25
N ARG A 118 5.91 -0.73 -1.21
CA ARG A 118 6.02 -1.73 -2.24
C ARG A 118 7.42 -2.33 -2.17
N GLU A 119 7.49 -3.64 -2.23
CA GLU A 119 8.70 -4.41 -2.38
C GLU A 119 8.78 -4.95 -3.79
N ASP A 120 9.94 -4.86 -4.40
CA ASP A 120 10.26 -5.46 -5.70
C ASP A 120 11.57 -6.24 -5.52
N TRP A 121 11.66 -7.47 -6.04
CA TRP A 121 12.89 -8.26 -5.91
C TRP A 121 13.11 -9.17 -7.10
N GLU A 122 14.37 -9.48 -7.35
CA GLU A 122 14.76 -10.52 -8.30
C GLU A 122 14.41 -11.89 -7.72
N ASN A 123 13.70 -12.67 -8.51
CA ASN A 123 13.35 -14.03 -8.17
C ASN A 123 13.99 -14.97 -9.20
N ASN A 124 15.20 -15.42 -8.91
CA ASN A 124 15.94 -16.32 -9.75
C ASN A 124 15.56 -17.77 -9.39
N PRO A 125 14.92 -18.53 -10.30
CA PRO A 125 14.55 -19.90 -10.00
C PRO A 125 15.82 -20.74 -9.81
N PRO A 126 15.90 -21.57 -8.74
CA PRO A 126 17.09 -22.41 -8.48
C PRO A 126 17.25 -23.52 -9.52
N ILE A 127 16.17 -23.88 -10.20
CA ILE A 127 16.16 -24.92 -11.25
C ILE A 127 15.55 -24.31 -12.51
N MET A 128 16.31 -24.36 -13.58
CA MET A 128 15.87 -23.88 -14.89
C MET A 128 15.04 -24.94 -15.59
N PRO A 129 13.80 -24.61 -15.99
CA PRO A 129 12.99 -25.50 -16.78
C PRO A 129 13.68 -25.76 -18.14
N GLN A 130 13.80 -27.03 -18.53
CA GLN A 130 14.39 -27.42 -19.80
C GLN A 130 13.33 -27.78 -20.86
N VAL A 131 12.15 -28.14 -20.39
CA VAL A 131 11.05 -28.60 -21.22
C VAL A 131 9.75 -27.87 -20.90
N THR A 132 8.87 -27.78 -21.87
CA THR A 132 7.49 -27.33 -21.72
C THR A 132 6.54 -28.49 -22.00
N TYR A 133 5.39 -28.50 -21.32
CA TYR A 133 4.33 -29.46 -21.55
C TYR A 133 3.12 -28.76 -22.17
N ASN A 134 2.67 -29.24 -23.32
CA ASN A 134 1.49 -28.72 -23.99
C ASN A 134 0.28 -29.59 -23.62
N TYR A 135 -0.66 -29.02 -22.87
CA TYR A 135 -1.87 -29.75 -22.43
C TYR A 135 -2.89 -30.03 -23.52
N LYS A 136 -2.77 -29.41 -24.71
CA LYS A 136 -3.73 -29.60 -25.80
C LYS A 136 -3.48 -30.91 -26.57
N ASP A 137 -2.23 -31.26 -26.75
CA ASP A 137 -1.79 -32.43 -27.54
C ASP A 137 -0.95 -33.43 -26.73
N ASN A 138 -0.82 -33.17 -25.42
CA ASN A 138 0.01 -33.98 -24.50
C ASN A 138 1.46 -34.17 -24.96
N SER A 139 2.02 -33.16 -25.65
CA SER A 139 3.40 -33.22 -26.13
C SER A 139 4.37 -32.53 -25.17
N ILE A 140 5.61 -33.00 -25.18
CA ILE A 140 6.74 -32.39 -24.47
C ILE A 140 7.64 -31.74 -25.52
N GLY A 141 7.84 -30.43 -25.39
CA GLY A 141 8.76 -29.66 -26.21
C GLY A 141 9.97 -29.18 -25.42
N THR A 142 11.05 -28.86 -26.09
CA THR A 142 12.19 -28.13 -25.48
C THR A 142 11.94 -26.62 -25.51
N LEU A 143 12.31 -25.94 -24.42
CA LEU A 143 12.28 -24.49 -24.38
C LEU A 143 13.40 -23.91 -25.26
N SER A 144 13.09 -22.87 -26.04
CA SER A 144 14.12 -22.12 -26.77
C SER A 144 15.06 -21.39 -25.81
N TYR A 145 16.26 -21.05 -26.27
CA TYR A 145 17.23 -20.30 -25.48
C TYR A 145 16.67 -18.97 -24.98
N GLU A 146 15.95 -18.25 -25.83
CA GLU A 146 15.33 -16.94 -25.48
C GLU A 146 14.32 -17.07 -24.35
N VAL A 147 13.49 -18.12 -24.37
CA VAL A 147 12.53 -18.39 -23.30
C VAL A 147 13.25 -18.77 -22.00
N LYS A 148 14.32 -19.59 -22.09
CA LYS A 148 15.14 -19.94 -20.92
C LYS A 148 15.78 -18.70 -20.30
N ASP A 149 16.36 -17.84 -21.12
CA ASP A 149 16.98 -16.59 -20.67
C ASP A 149 15.96 -15.66 -20.00
N SER A 150 14.77 -15.51 -20.57
CA SER A 150 13.69 -14.72 -19.98
C SER A 150 13.18 -15.28 -18.63
N LEU A 151 13.32 -16.59 -18.40
CA LEU A 151 12.93 -17.23 -17.14
C LEU A 151 14.02 -17.17 -16.06
N GLN A 152 15.26 -16.83 -16.43
CA GLN A 152 16.39 -16.73 -15.47
C GLN A 152 16.25 -15.54 -14.53
N LYS A 153 15.67 -14.44 -15.00
CA LYS A 153 15.51 -13.22 -14.25
C LYS A 153 14.04 -12.82 -14.20
N CYS A 154 13.34 -13.29 -13.19
CA CYS A 154 11.97 -12.90 -12.93
C CYS A 154 11.97 -11.79 -11.86
N MET A 155 11.12 -10.78 -12.06
CA MET A 155 10.84 -9.79 -11.04
C MET A 155 9.56 -10.19 -10.31
N ALA A 156 9.61 -10.19 -9.00
CA ALA A 156 8.43 -10.36 -8.15
C ALA A 156 8.19 -9.08 -7.36
N PHE A 157 6.96 -8.87 -6.94
CA PHE A 157 6.61 -7.70 -6.14
C PHE A 157 5.56 -8.04 -5.09
N SER A 158 5.51 -7.23 -4.06
CA SER A 158 4.48 -7.24 -3.03
C SER A 158 4.14 -5.81 -2.63
N HIS A 159 2.95 -5.62 -2.09
CA HIS A 159 2.51 -4.37 -1.48
C HIS A 159 2.25 -4.60 0.01
N SER A 160 2.36 -3.54 0.80
CA SER A 160 1.91 -3.58 2.18
C SER A 160 0.40 -3.82 2.22
N TYR A 161 -0.02 -4.84 2.94
CA TYR A 161 -1.44 -5.12 3.22
C TYR A 161 -1.84 -4.59 4.59
N ASP A 162 -0.88 -4.51 5.52
CA ASP A 162 -1.11 -4.04 6.87
C ASP A 162 -1.36 -2.52 6.91
N ILE A 163 -2.18 -2.10 7.83
CA ILE A 163 -2.41 -0.68 8.11
C ILE A 163 -1.33 -0.21 9.08
N LEU A 164 -0.32 0.45 8.52
CA LEU A 164 0.83 0.95 9.28
C LEU A 164 0.62 2.43 9.61
N VAL A 165 0.29 2.71 10.86
CA VAL A 165 0.14 4.08 11.37
C VAL A 165 1.04 4.32 12.57
N TYR A 166 1.56 5.52 12.68
CA TYR A 166 2.44 5.92 13.76
C TYR A 166 2.19 7.38 14.15
N ASN A 167 2.56 7.75 15.38
CA ASN A 167 2.55 9.13 15.81
C ASN A 167 3.78 9.48 16.66
N THR A 168 4.19 10.73 16.57
CA THR A 168 5.33 11.28 17.32
C THR A 168 4.89 12.13 18.52
N ASN A 169 3.63 12.05 18.94
CA ASN A 169 3.12 12.88 20.04
C ASN A 169 3.81 12.68 21.39
N GLN A 170 4.38 11.48 21.61
CA GLN A 170 5.11 11.15 22.82
C GLN A 170 6.60 11.50 22.75
N LEU A 171 7.07 11.95 21.59
CA LEU A 171 8.45 12.36 21.38
C LEU A 171 8.58 13.86 21.64
N SER A 172 9.75 14.29 22.13
CA SER A 172 10.07 15.70 22.37
C SER A 172 10.04 16.52 21.07
N GLU A 173 10.41 15.89 19.97
CA GLU A 173 10.44 16.49 18.63
C GLU A 173 9.61 15.63 17.66
N ASN A 174 9.14 16.28 16.57
CA ASN A 174 8.47 15.57 15.48
C ASN A 174 9.50 14.84 14.60
N ARG A 175 10.25 13.91 15.20
CA ARG A 175 11.37 13.25 14.56
C ARG A 175 11.43 11.76 14.91
N LEU A 176 11.65 10.95 13.89
CA LEU A 176 11.96 9.55 14.00
C LEU A 176 13.42 9.31 13.60
N GLU A 177 14.19 8.68 14.44
CA GLU A 177 15.56 8.29 14.14
C GLU A 177 15.72 6.78 14.20
N ASN A 178 16.20 6.18 13.11
CA ASN A 178 16.47 4.75 13.04
C ASN A 178 15.30 3.88 13.56
N TYR A 179 14.09 4.25 13.23
CA TYR A 179 12.90 3.47 13.58
C TYR A 179 12.92 2.14 12.82
N LEU A 180 12.78 1.03 13.54
CA LEU A 180 12.66 -0.29 12.92
C LEU A 180 11.31 -0.37 12.19
N PHE A 181 11.36 -0.25 10.86
CA PHE A 181 10.18 -0.21 10.02
C PHE A 181 9.70 -1.61 9.60
N LEU A 182 10.63 -2.45 9.15
CA LEU A 182 10.34 -3.79 8.66
C LEU A 182 11.50 -4.73 9.03
N SER A 183 11.17 -5.96 9.40
CA SER A 183 12.16 -6.98 9.75
C SER A 183 11.76 -8.32 9.14
N PHE A 184 12.71 -9.02 8.53
CA PHE A 184 12.49 -10.34 7.95
C PHE A 184 13.79 -11.16 7.91
N PRO A 185 13.70 -12.50 7.85
CA PRO A 185 14.88 -13.35 7.76
C PRO A 185 15.71 -13.08 6.51
N THR A 186 17.04 -13.07 6.62
CA THR A 186 17.95 -12.89 5.47
C THR A 186 17.90 -14.08 4.51
N MET A 187 17.44 -15.25 4.98
CA MET A 187 17.16 -16.44 4.14
C MET A 187 15.90 -16.31 3.30
N ASP A 188 15.15 -15.19 3.43
CA ASP A 188 13.96 -14.94 2.61
C ASP A 188 14.34 -14.86 1.13
N ARG A 189 13.48 -15.39 0.26
CA ARG A 189 13.65 -15.37 -1.20
C ARG A 189 13.86 -13.96 -1.77
N ARG A 190 13.39 -12.92 -1.08
CA ARG A 190 13.58 -11.52 -1.47
C ARG A 190 15.05 -11.09 -1.48
N MET A 191 15.91 -11.80 -0.73
CA MET A 191 17.33 -11.49 -0.58
C MET A 191 18.25 -12.35 -1.47
N VAL A 192 17.69 -13.12 -2.40
CA VAL A 192 18.49 -13.95 -3.34
C VAL A 192 19.27 -13.09 -4.33
N GLY A 193 18.67 -11.99 -4.77
CA GLY A 193 19.24 -11.05 -5.73
C GLY A 193 19.05 -9.60 -5.28
N LEU A 194 18.75 -8.74 -6.22
CA LEU A 194 18.45 -7.34 -5.95
C LEU A 194 17.06 -7.19 -5.32
N TYR A 195 17.02 -6.55 -4.16
CA TYR A 195 15.79 -6.17 -3.46
C TYR A 195 15.62 -4.66 -3.47
N CYS A 196 14.41 -4.20 -3.66
CA CYS A 196 14.04 -2.78 -3.62
C CYS A 196 12.83 -2.58 -2.72
N LEU A 197 12.93 -1.70 -1.73
CA LEU A 197 11.80 -1.18 -0.97
C LEU A 197 11.49 0.24 -1.41
N THR A 198 10.26 0.50 -1.81
CA THR A 198 9.72 1.84 -2.04
C THR A 198 8.73 2.15 -0.93
N LEU A 199 9.08 3.07 -0.05
CA LEU A 199 8.25 3.52 1.07
C LEU A 199 7.55 4.83 0.70
N TYR A 200 6.27 4.90 1.02
CA TYR A 200 5.42 6.07 0.90
C TYR A 200 4.95 6.51 2.28
N GLN A 201 5.13 7.79 2.59
CA GLN A 201 4.67 8.41 3.83
C GLN A 201 3.60 9.45 3.53
N THR A 202 2.47 9.32 4.21
CA THR A 202 1.30 10.19 4.08
C THR A 202 0.99 10.77 5.45
N PRO A 203 0.88 12.09 5.61
CA PRO A 203 0.44 12.69 6.86
C PRO A 203 -1.03 12.40 7.10
N LEU A 204 -1.41 12.27 8.35
CA LEU A 204 -2.79 12.15 8.80
C LEU A 204 -3.11 13.29 9.74
N ASP A 205 -4.37 13.71 9.80
CA ASP A 205 -4.88 14.41 10.96
C ASP A 205 -5.17 13.42 12.10
N ARG A 206 -5.53 13.90 13.26
CA ARG A 206 -5.82 13.06 14.42
C ARG A 206 -6.98 12.11 14.15
N GLU A 207 -8.05 12.59 13.53
CA GLU A 207 -9.23 11.79 13.22
C GLU A 207 -8.89 10.65 12.27
N GLY A 208 -8.09 10.94 11.21
CA GLY A 208 -7.62 9.94 10.28
C GLY A 208 -6.69 8.91 10.92
N TYR A 209 -5.82 9.35 11.83
CA TYR A 209 -4.99 8.42 12.59
C TYR A 209 -5.84 7.49 13.46
N ASP A 210 -6.81 8.03 14.21
CA ASP A 210 -7.69 7.26 15.08
C ASP A 210 -8.54 6.27 14.25
N PHE A 211 -9.04 6.69 13.07
CA PHE A 211 -9.74 5.84 12.12
C PHE A 211 -8.88 4.65 11.66
N TYR A 212 -7.69 4.90 11.12
CA TYR A 212 -6.83 3.84 10.62
C TYR A 212 -6.28 2.96 11.73
N LYS A 213 -6.04 3.51 12.91
CA LYS A 213 -5.63 2.73 14.09
C LYS A 213 -6.73 1.78 14.53
N ALA A 214 -7.97 2.24 14.57
CA ALA A 214 -9.13 1.39 14.88
C ALA A 214 -9.30 0.28 13.85
N MET A 215 -9.14 0.59 12.55
CA MET A 215 -9.15 -0.42 11.49
C MET A 215 -8.04 -1.46 11.67
N SER A 216 -6.81 -1.04 11.99
CA SER A 216 -5.69 -1.95 12.23
C SER A 216 -5.94 -2.89 13.40
N VAL A 217 -6.56 -2.40 14.47
CA VAL A 217 -6.95 -3.22 15.62
C VAL A 217 -8.00 -4.24 15.22
N ASN A 218 -9.04 -3.83 14.48
CA ASN A 218 -10.11 -4.72 14.04
C ASN A 218 -9.61 -5.82 13.08
N ASP A 219 -8.66 -5.49 12.20
CA ASP A 219 -8.05 -6.44 11.26
C ASP A 219 -7.24 -7.53 12.00
N ASN A 220 -6.59 -7.16 13.10
CA ASN A 220 -5.80 -8.07 13.94
C ASN A 220 -6.64 -8.89 14.94
N LEU A 221 -7.93 -8.56 15.13
CA LEU A 221 -8.81 -9.24 16.08
C LEU A 221 -9.43 -10.54 15.54
N GLY A 222 -8.96 -11.09 14.44
CA GLY A 222 -9.46 -12.31 13.79
C GLY A 222 -9.31 -13.58 14.62
N GLY A 223 -10.09 -13.76 15.68
CA GLY A 223 -10.12 -14.96 16.49
C GLY A 223 -11.50 -15.26 17.07
N LEU A 224 -11.72 -16.52 17.48
CA LEU A 224 -12.99 -17.01 18.04
C LEU A 224 -13.47 -16.21 19.28
N TYR A 225 -12.56 -15.54 19.95
CA TYR A 225 -12.79 -14.72 21.16
C TYR A 225 -12.54 -13.22 20.91
N ALA A 226 -12.51 -12.80 19.64
CA ALA A 226 -12.35 -11.39 19.33
C ALA A 226 -13.54 -10.59 19.89
N PRO A 227 -13.30 -9.47 20.60
CA PRO A 227 -14.39 -8.57 20.94
C PRO A 227 -15.08 -8.08 19.65
N TYR A 228 -16.35 -7.71 19.77
CA TYR A 228 -17.07 -7.14 18.63
C TYR A 228 -16.27 -5.98 18.05
N PRO A 229 -16.10 -5.94 16.71
CA PRO A 229 -15.38 -4.84 16.07
C PRO A 229 -16.07 -3.52 16.44
N ASN A 230 -15.28 -2.55 16.87
CA ASN A 230 -15.80 -1.22 17.14
C ASN A 230 -16.36 -0.62 15.85
N GLU A 231 -17.47 0.09 15.96
CA GLU A 231 -18.01 0.85 14.85
C GLU A 231 -17.02 1.97 14.49
N ILE A 232 -16.47 1.90 13.28
CA ILE A 232 -15.47 2.86 12.81
C ILE A 232 -16.19 3.85 11.90
N MET A 233 -16.29 5.09 12.35
CA MET A 233 -16.89 6.16 11.56
C MET A 233 -15.80 6.88 10.77
N GLY A 234 -16.01 7.00 9.45
CA GLY A 234 -15.16 7.79 8.57
C GLY A 234 -15.61 9.25 8.47
N ASN A 235 -15.01 9.99 7.54
CA ASN A 235 -15.37 11.39 7.29
C ASN A 235 -16.22 11.59 6.02
N VAL A 236 -16.80 10.54 5.47
CA VAL A 236 -17.65 10.58 4.28
C VAL A 236 -19.11 10.60 4.72
N LEU A 237 -19.83 11.67 4.40
CA LEU A 237 -21.20 11.90 4.82
C LEU A 237 -22.16 11.81 3.64
N CYS A 238 -23.30 11.14 3.84
CA CYS A 238 -24.38 11.12 2.85
C CYS A 238 -25.22 12.39 3.01
N THR A 239 -25.30 13.22 1.96
CA THR A 239 -26.08 14.46 1.98
C THR A 239 -27.56 14.26 1.69
N THR A 240 -27.93 13.16 0.99
CA THR A 240 -29.31 12.86 0.63
C THR A 240 -30.06 12.07 1.70
N ASN A 241 -29.36 11.41 2.60
CA ASN A 241 -29.97 10.64 3.69
C ASN A 241 -28.97 10.47 4.85
N SER A 242 -29.20 11.17 5.95
CA SER A 242 -28.33 11.15 7.14
C SER A 242 -28.23 9.78 7.83
N ASN A 243 -29.18 8.87 7.57
CA ASN A 243 -29.15 7.50 8.13
C ASN A 243 -28.25 6.55 7.32
N LYS A 244 -27.77 6.97 6.15
CA LYS A 244 -26.83 6.18 5.35
C LYS A 244 -25.41 6.50 5.78
N VAL A 245 -24.70 5.48 6.23
CA VAL A 245 -23.29 5.58 6.61
C VAL A 245 -22.42 5.14 5.43
N ALA A 246 -21.40 5.92 5.11
CA ALA A 246 -20.34 5.53 4.21
C ALA A 246 -19.10 5.19 5.01
N LEU A 247 -18.51 4.03 4.73
CA LEU A 247 -17.25 3.61 5.35
C LEU A 247 -16.07 4.18 4.55
N GLY A 248 -15.16 4.82 5.23
CA GLY A 248 -13.92 5.32 4.62
C GLY A 248 -13.49 6.65 5.21
N TYR A 249 -12.18 6.90 5.13
CA TYR A 249 -11.58 8.16 5.53
C TYR A 249 -10.78 8.73 4.36
N VAL A 250 -11.08 9.95 3.98
CA VAL A 250 -10.44 10.65 2.87
C VAL A 250 -9.56 11.76 3.43
N ASN A 251 -8.29 11.73 3.06
CA ASN A 251 -7.30 12.73 3.41
C ASN A 251 -6.97 13.58 2.19
N VAL A 252 -6.75 14.87 2.42
CA VAL A 252 -6.22 15.79 1.42
C VAL A 252 -4.78 16.13 1.82
N CYS A 253 -3.81 15.56 1.10
CA CYS A 253 -2.42 15.67 1.48
C CYS A 253 -1.46 15.42 0.33
N THR A 254 -0.23 15.87 0.47
CA THR A 254 0.87 15.42 -0.36
C THR A 254 1.39 14.06 0.14
N ARG A 255 2.30 13.45 -0.58
CA ARG A 255 2.92 12.18 -0.21
C ARG A 255 4.42 12.24 -0.46
N SER A 256 5.22 11.92 0.54
CA SER A 256 6.65 11.73 0.35
C SER A 256 6.97 10.26 0.01
N MET A 257 8.10 10.06 -0.67
CA MET A 257 8.54 8.74 -1.11
C MET A 257 10.05 8.62 -0.98
N LYS A 258 10.50 7.48 -0.47
CA LYS A 258 11.93 7.10 -0.46
C LYS A 258 12.08 5.67 -0.94
N ARG A 259 13.22 5.40 -1.58
CA ARG A 259 13.54 4.07 -2.11
C ARG A 259 14.92 3.65 -1.66
N ILE A 260 15.07 2.36 -1.31
CA ILE A 260 16.35 1.73 -1.03
C ILE A 260 16.50 0.49 -1.89
N PHE A 261 17.73 0.27 -2.38
CA PHE A 261 18.14 -0.95 -3.09
C PHE A 261 19.14 -1.71 -2.23
N ILE A 262 18.96 -3.00 -2.10
CA ILE A 262 19.84 -3.90 -1.34
C ILE A 262 20.18 -5.08 -2.24
N ASP A 263 21.47 -5.29 -2.48
CA ASP A 263 21.95 -6.45 -3.25
C ASP A 263 22.23 -7.60 -2.27
N GLY A 264 21.28 -8.48 -2.12
CA GLY A 264 21.40 -9.64 -1.22
C GLY A 264 22.52 -10.60 -1.61
N GLY A 265 22.89 -10.63 -2.91
CA GLY A 265 23.99 -11.46 -3.40
C GLY A 265 25.38 -10.95 -2.94
N LYS A 266 25.49 -9.65 -2.61
CA LYS A 266 26.74 -9.05 -2.10
C LYS A 266 26.83 -9.05 -0.57
N LEU A 267 25.73 -9.32 0.12
CA LEU A 267 25.75 -9.47 1.56
C LEU A 267 26.35 -10.86 1.89
N ASN A 268 27.33 -10.91 2.77
CA ASN A 268 27.86 -12.18 3.33
C ASN A 268 26.82 -12.77 4.26
N LEU A 269 25.70 -13.17 3.68
CA LEU A 269 24.66 -13.91 4.38
C LEU A 269 25.16 -15.35 4.54
N ILE A 270 25.06 -15.89 5.76
CA ILE A 270 25.47 -17.23 6.15
C ILE A 270 25.09 -18.26 5.08
N ASP A 271 25.98 -19.17 4.79
CA ASP A 271 25.93 -20.18 3.71
C ASP A 271 24.52 -20.66 3.36
N ARG A 272 24.16 -20.41 2.11
CA ARG A 272 22.89 -20.79 1.50
C ARG A 272 22.91 -22.24 1.02
#